data_ee7e7e9b7617eb4c6179466354e2dc97
#
_entry.id   ee7e7e9b7617eb4c6179466354e2dc97
#
_cell.length_a   1.000
_cell.length_b   1.000
_cell.length_c   1.000
_cell.angle_alpha   90.00
_cell.angle_beta   90.00
_cell.angle_gamma   90.00
#
_symmetry.space_group_name_H-M   'P 1'
#
loop_
_entity.id
_entity.type
_entity.pdbx_description
1 polymer ?
#
loop_
_entity_poly.entity_id
_entity_poly.type
_entity_poly.pdbx_seq_one_letter_code
_entity_poly.pdbx_strand_id
1 'polypeptide(L)'
;MCIRDRYLTAADVLLILGNLVLCTTFGALLAVIVETFLKTEGAAGAAATIASSMYGFLCGAYMPISQFAAGIRNFVMFIPGTYGTVLFRRFFMGGAVEEIAKYAPAEAVSALRDAFDFNLYFFGNSVSPAVCVAVLGGSVILLAAAYYLIVHFSARRKKRGKLNTPRSR
;
A
#
# COMPACT_ATOMS: atom_id res chain seq x y z
N MET A 1 -0.68 27.83 -1.37
CA MET A 1 0.35 26.99 -0.73
C MET A 1 0.53 27.26 0.77
N CYS A 2 0.06 28.40 1.28
CA CYS A 2 0.23 28.76 2.71
C CYS A 2 -0.69 28.03 3.71
N ILE A 3 -1.71 27.32 3.25
CA ILE A 3 -2.68 26.64 4.14
C ILE A 3 -2.06 25.34 4.70
N ARG A 4 -1.22 24.65 3.92
CA ARG A 4 -0.62 23.36 4.28
C ARG A 4 0.37 23.46 5.45
N ASP A 5 1.16 24.54 5.50
CA ASP A 5 2.23 24.69 6.50
C ASP A 5 1.69 25.03 7.90
N ARG A 6 0.43 25.48 8.00
CA ARG A 6 -0.21 25.87 9.26
C ARG A 6 -0.82 24.69 10.03
N TYR A 7 -1.05 23.56 9.34
CA TYR A 7 -1.78 22.40 9.89
C TYR A 7 -0.97 21.11 9.93
N LEU A 8 0.26 21.11 9.42
CA LEU A 8 1.18 19.96 9.47
C LEU A 8 2.15 20.13 10.64
N THR A 9 2.02 19.24 11.61
CA THR A 9 2.97 19.14 12.72
C THR A 9 4.22 18.39 12.25
N ALA A 10 5.37 18.64 12.88
CA ALA A 10 6.61 17.90 12.59
C ALA A 10 6.43 16.37 12.75
N ALA A 11 5.58 15.95 13.68
CA ALA A 11 5.21 14.55 13.85
C ALA A 11 4.46 13.98 12.63
N ASP A 12 3.54 14.76 12.03
CA ASP A 12 2.81 14.34 10.83
C ASP A 12 3.76 14.14 9.63
N VAL A 13 4.75 15.03 9.50
CA VAL A 13 5.78 14.91 8.45
C VAL A 13 6.59 13.62 8.62
N LEU A 14 6.99 13.29 9.84
CA LEU A 14 7.70 12.04 10.12
C LEU A 14 6.82 10.80 9.84
N LEU A 15 5.55 10.83 10.19
CA LEU A 15 4.60 9.76 9.90
C LEU A 15 4.35 9.60 8.39
N ILE A 16 4.26 10.71 7.65
CA ILE A 16 4.14 10.71 6.19
C ILE A 16 5.39 10.08 5.55
N LEU A 17 6.59 10.48 5.99
CA LEU A 17 7.85 9.92 5.50
C LEU A 17 7.96 8.43 5.83
N GLY A 18 7.60 8.03 7.05
CA GLY A 18 7.57 6.62 7.45
C GLY A 18 6.61 5.79 6.59
N ASN A 19 5.40 6.31 6.36
CA ASN A 19 4.42 5.66 5.49
C ASN A 19 4.90 5.60 4.03
N LEU A 20 5.58 6.64 3.53
CA LEU A 20 6.17 6.65 2.21
C LEU A 20 7.22 5.54 2.06
N VAL A 21 8.12 5.40 3.03
CA VAL A 21 9.14 4.34 3.03
C VAL A 21 8.48 2.95 3.05
N LEU A 22 7.45 2.75 3.86
CA LEU A 22 6.71 1.48 3.91
C LEU A 22 6.03 1.16 2.57
N CYS A 23 5.34 2.12 1.97
CA CYS A 23 4.67 1.92 0.69
C CYS A 23 5.65 1.67 -0.46
N THR A 24 6.76 2.39 -0.52
CA THR A 24 7.79 2.19 -1.55
C THR A 24 8.50 0.84 -1.39
N THR A 25 8.81 0.45 -0.16
CA THR A 25 9.40 -0.87 0.14
C THR A 25 8.43 -1.99 -0.24
N PHE A 26 7.15 -1.85 0.09
CA PHE A 26 6.13 -2.81 -0.30
C PHE A 26 6.03 -2.96 -1.82
N GLY A 27 5.94 -1.84 -2.55
CA GLY A 27 5.87 -1.83 -4.01
C GLY A 27 7.12 -2.42 -4.67
N ALA A 28 8.32 -2.08 -4.17
CA ALA A 28 9.58 -2.63 -4.67
C ALA A 28 9.67 -4.16 -4.46
N LEU A 29 9.32 -4.67 -3.28
CA LEU A 29 9.30 -6.11 -3.01
C LEU A 29 8.30 -6.84 -3.90
N LEU A 30 7.11 -6.26 -4.08
CA LEU A 30 6.08 -6.83 -4.97
C LEU A 30 6.60 -6.91 -6.41
N ALA A 31 7.20 -5.83 -6.92
CA ALA A 31 7.76 -5.77 -8.27
C ALA A 31 8.83 -6.84 -8.48
N VAL A 32 9.81 -6.95 -7.57
CA VAL A 32 10.90 -7.94 -7.66
C VAL A 32 10.37 -9.38 -7.62
N ILE A 33 9.34 -9.65 -6.79
CA ILE A 33 8.71 -10.97 -6.77
C ILE A 33 8.03 -11.27 -8.11
N VAL A 34 7.26 -10.33 -8.66
CA VAL A 34 6.59 -10.50 -9.96
C VAL A 34 7.60 -10.73 -11.08
N GLU A 35 8.68 -9.93 -11.13
CA GLU A 35 9.75 -10.07 -12.12
C GLU A 35 10.43 -11.45 -12.07
N THR A 36 10.51 -12.06 -10.90
CA THR A 36 11.10 -13.42 -10.76
C THR A 36 10.33 -14.48 -11.56
N PHE A 37 9.03 -14.25 -11.81
CA PHE A 37 8.19 -15.17 -12.59
C PHE A 37 8.14 -14.82 -14.09
N LEU A 38 8.58 -13.64 -14.49
CA LEU A 38 8.57 -13.19 -15.87
C LEU A 38 9.89 -13.52 -16.56
N LYS A 39 9.81 -14.04 -17.78
CA LYS A 39 10.99 -14.53 -18.51
C LYS A 39 11.55 -13.53 -19.52
N THR A 40 10.79 -12.50 -19.86
CA THR A 40 11.18 -11.51 -20.88
C THR A 40 11.00 -10.08 -20.34
N GLU A 41 11.91 -9.19 -20.74
CA GLU A 41 11.86 -7.77 -20.36
C GLU A 41 10.58 -7.08 -20.85
N GLY A 42 10.09 -7.43 -22.04
CA GLY A 42 8.84 -6.89 -22.58
C GLY A 42 7.61 -7.28 -21.74
N ALA A 43 7.56 -8.56 -21.28
CA ALA A 43 6.49 -9.00 -20.40
C ALA A 43 6.57 -8.32 -19.02
N ALA A 44 7.77 -8.10 -18.50
CA ALA A 44 7.97 -7.38 -17.24
C ALA A 44 7.49 -5.94 -17.33
N GLY A 45 7.84 -5.21 -18.41
CA GLY A 45 7.39 -3.85 -18.64
C GLY A 45 5.88 -3.72 -18.79
N ALA A 46 5.25 -4.61 -19.58
CA ALA A 46 3.79 -4.64 -19.73
C ALA A 46 3.09 -4.94 -18.40
N ALA A 47 3.56 -5.94 -17.66
CA ALA A 47 3.00 -6.29 -16.35
C ALA A 47 3.14 -5.13 -15.34
N ALA A 48 4.29 -4.44 -15.31
CA ALA A 48 4.51 -3.29 -14.44
C ALA A 48 3.55 -2.14 -14.77
N THR A 49 3.30 -1.85 -16.05
CA THR A 49 2.39 -0.78 -16.48
C THR A 49 0.95 -1.09 -16.08
N ILE A 50 0.48 -2.33 -16.33
CA ILE A 50 -0.86 -2.76 -15.96
C ILE A 50 -1.01 -2.76 -14.43
N ALA A 51 -0.04 -3.34 -13.73
CA ALA A 51 -0.08 -3.43 -12.27
C ALA A 51 -0.11 -2.06 -11.62
N SER A 52 0.74 -1.10 -12.05
CA SER A 52 0.78 0.24 -11.47
C SER A 52 -0.54 1.00 -11.67
N SER A 53 -1.14 0.90 -12.86
CA SER A 53 -2.41 1.56 -13.17
C SER A 53 -3.56 0.96 -12.37
N MET A 54 -3.72 -0.36 -12.39
CA MET A 54 -4.77 -1.06 -11.64
C MET A 54 -4.60 -0.89 -10.13
N TYR A 55 -3.36 -0.98 -9.63
CA TYR A 55 -3.06 -0.87 -8.22
C TYR A 55 -3.45 0.50 -7.67
N GLY A 56 -3.14 1.59 -8.39
CA GLY A 56 -3.53 2.95 -8.00
C GLY A 56 -5.05 3.13 -7.90
N PHE A 57 -5.82 2.51 -8.80
CA PHE A 57 -7.27 2.50 -8.72
C PHE A 57 -7.77 1.69 -7.51
N LEU A 58 -7.31 0.46 -7.38
CA LEU A 58 -7.75 -0.46 -6.33
C LEU A 58 -7.38 0.02 -4.93
N CYS A 59 -6.21 0.63 -4.76
CA CYS A 59 -5.81 1.20 -3.46
C CYS A 59 -6.52 2.50 -3.11
N GLY A 60 -7.42 3.00 -3.97
CA GLY A 60 -8.14 4.24 -3.70
C GLY A 60 -7.30 5.50 -3.87
N ALA A 61 -6.14 5.43 -4.57
CA ALA A 61 -5.29 6.60 -4.78
C ALA A 61 -5.95 7.64 -5.69
N TYR A 62 -6.61 7.18 -6.76
CA TYR A 62 -7.31 8.05 -7.73
C TYR A 62 -8.75 8.35 -7.33
N MET A 63 -9.43 7.41 -6.69
CA MET A 63 -10.84 7.54 -6.33
C MET A 63 -11.06 7.06 -4.89
N PRO A 64 -11.86 7.77 -4.07
CA PRO A 64 -12.18 7.31 -2.73
C PRO A 64 -12.83 5.92 -2.73
N ILE A 65 -12.43 5.09 -1.77
CA ILE A 65 -12.91 3.71 -1.62
C ILE A 65 -14.41 3.69 -1.30
N SER A 66 -14.89 4.72 -0.63
CA SER A 66 -16.31 4.93 -0.31
C SER A 66 -17.21 4.95 -1.56
N GLN A 67 -16.67 5.31 -2.73
CA GLN A 67 -17.42 5.34 -4.00
C GLN A 67 -17.51 3.96 -4.68
N PHE A 68 -16.78 2.96 -4.22
CA PHE A 68 -16.89 1.62 -4.76
C PHE A 68 -18.14 0.89 -4.28
N ALA A 69 -18.68 0.01 -5.11
CA ALA A 69 -19.74 -0.90 -4.69
C ALA A 69 -19.29 -1.78 -3.52
N ALA A 70 -20.20 -2.16 -2.64
CA ALA A 70 -19.89 -2.86 -1.39
C ALA A 70 -19.01 -4.11 -1.56
N GLY A 71 -19.21 -4.88 -2.63
CA GLY A 71 -18.39 -6.06 -2.95
C GLY A 71 -16.94 -5.70 -3.28
N ILE A 72 -16.72 -4.68 -4.12
CA ILE A 72 -15.39 -4.19 -4.50
C ILE A 72 -14.70 -3.58 -3.29
N ARG A 73 -15.42 -2.81 -2.48
CA ARG A 73 -14.89 -2.20 -1.27
C ARG A 73 -14.32 -3.24 -0.31
N ASN A 74 -15.03 -4.33 -0.06
CA ASN A 74 -14.54 -5.41 0.79
C ASN A 74 -13.30 -6.11 0.19
N PHE A 75 -13.25 -6.28 -1.14
CA PHE A 75 -12.10 -6.87 -1.82
C PHE A 75 -10.84 -5.99 -1.71
N VAL A 76 -11.00 -4.69 -1.90
CA VAL A 76 -9.91 -3.70 -1.83
C VAL A 76 -9.26 -3.66 -0.45
N MET A 77 -9.99 -4.00 0.61
CA MET A 77 -9.45 -4.09 1.97
C MET A 77 -8.40 -5.21 2.17
N PHE A 78 -8.35 -6.20 1.28
CA PHE A 78 -7.29 -7.21 1.30
C PHE A 78 -5.99 -6.71 0.68
N ILE A 79 -6.00 -5.55 0.01
CA ILE A 79 -4.82 -4.97 -0.63
C ILE A 79 -4.08 -4.09 0.38
N PRO A 80 -2.82 -4.42 0.77
CA PRO A 80 -2.09 -3.65 1.79
C PRO A 80 -1.87 -2.18 1.43
N GLY A 81 -1.75 -1.84 0.14
CA GLY A 81 -1.59 -0.45 -0.30
C GLY A 81 -2.78 0.46 0.00
N THR A 82 -3.97 -0.11 0.15
CA THR A 82 -5.17 0.62 0.59
C THR A 82 -4.96 1.29 1.94
N TYR A 83 -4.34 0.58 2.88
CA TYR A 83 -4.03 1.13 4.21
C TYR A 83 -3.00 2.26 4.13
N GLY A 84 -2.03 2.16 3.22
CA GLY A 84 -1.05 3.23 2.97
C GLY A 84 -1.69 4.50 2.43
N THR A 85 -2.61 4.40 1.47
CA THR A 85 -3.32 5.57 0.91
C THR A 85 -4.23 6.24 1.94
N VAL A 86 -4.91 5.47 2.77
CA VAL A 86 -5.74 6.01 3.86
C VAL A 86 -4.89 6.73 4.91
N LEU A 87 -3.72 6.17 5.28
CA LEU A 87 -2.78 6.83 6.18
C LEU A 87 -2.25 8.14 5.60
N PHE A 88 -1.92 8.19 4.30
CA PHE A 88 -1.53 9.44 3.65
C PHE A 88 -2.62 10.50 3.73
N ARG A 89 -3.87 10.16 3.39
CA ARG A 89 -4.98 11.10 3.49
C ARG A 89 -5.15 11.61 4.91
N ARG A 90 -5.09 10.72 5.88
CA ARG A 90 -5.25 11.05 7.29
C ARG A 90 -4.17 12.00 7.80
N PHE A 91 -2.91 11.75 7.46
CA PHE A 91 -1.80 12.60 7.89
C PHE A 91 -1.74 13.92 7.12
N PHE A 92 -2.06 13.94 5.82
CA PHE A 92 -2.04 15.18 5.04
C PHE A 92 -3.22 16.11 5.33
N MET A 93 -4.40 15.55 5.58
CA MET A 93 -5.63 16.33 5.69
C MET A 93 -6.16 16.43 7.12
N GLY A 94 -5.60 15.67 8.07
CA GLY A 94 -6.10 15.58 9.43
C GLY A 94 -6.24 16.94 10.11
N GLY A 95 -5.18 17.73 10.10
CA GLY A 95 -5.20 19.07 10.70
C GLY A 95 -6.20 20.03 10.04
N ALA A 96 -6.37 19.96 8.72
CA ALA A 96 -7.35 20.77 8.01
C ALA A 96 -8.78 20.36 8.36
N VAL A 97 -9.05 19.07 8.47
CA VAL A 97 -10.37 18.55 8.87
C VAL A 97 -10.70 18.89 10.32
N GLU A 98 -9.73 18.87 11.22
CA GLU A 98 -9.89 19.30 12.62
C GLU A 98 -10.23 20.79 12.71
N GLU A 99 -9.62 21.63 11.87
CA GLU A 99 -9.94 23.06 11.83
C GLU A 99 -11.36 23.32 11.30
N ILE A 100 -11.75 22.62 10.24
CA ILE A 100 -13.13 22.70 9.70
C ILE A 100 -14.14 22.25 10.77
N ALA A 101 -13.80 21.25 11.57
CA ALA A 101 -14.65 20.74 12.64
C ALA A 101 -14.98 21.77 13.73
N LYS A 102 -14.21 22.83 13.86
CA LYS A 102 -14.49 23.93 14.82
C LYS A 102 -15.62 24.84 14.35
N TYR A 103 -15.86 24.91 13.04
CA TYR A 103 -16.80 25.86 12.44
C TYR A 103 -17.99 25.19 11.74
N ALA A 104 -17.88 23.91 11.41
CA ALA A 104 -18.90 23.15 10.69
C ALA A 104 -19.72 22.26 11.64
N PRO A 105 -20.99 21.99 11.33
CA PRO A 105 -21.83 21.07 12.10
C PRO A 105 -21.22 19.64 12.03
N ALA A 106 -21.40 18.88 13.12
CA ALA A 106 -20.82 17.54 13.27
C ALA A 106 -21.19 16.58 12.12
N GLU A 107 -22.42 16.71 11.58
CA GLU A 107 -22.88 15.90 10.44
C GLU A 107 -22.09 16.19 9.16
N ALA A 108 -21.77 17.46 8.88
CA ALA A 108 -20.97 17.83 7.72
C ALA A 108 -19.52 17.33 7.83
N VAL A 109 -18.96 17.35 9.05
CA VAL A 109 -17.61 16.84 9.31
C VAL A 109 -17.55 15.32 9.17
N SER A 110 -18.58 14.60 9.65
CA SER A 110 -18.64 13.13 9.49
C SER A 110 -18.79 12.74 8.02
N ALA A 111 -19.66 13.41 7.27
CA ALA A 111 -19.84 13.22 5.84
C ALA A 111 -18.53 13.50 5.06
N LEU A 112 -17.78 14.54 5.45
CA LEU A 112 -16.49 14.86 4.87
C LEU A 112 -15.45 13.74 5.14
N ARG A 113 -15.38 13.27 6.38
CA ARG A 113 -14.48 12.18 6.76
C ARG A 113 -14.76 10.89 5.99
N ASP A 114 -16.04 10.56 5.82
CA ASP A 114 -16.45 9.36 5.08
C ASP A 114 -16.23 9.53 3.56
N ALA A 115 -16.47 10.73 3.01
CA ALA A 115 -16.23 11.02 1.59
C ALA A 115 -14.73 10.91 1.20
N PHE A 116 -13.83 11.22 2.12
CA PHE A 116 -12.38 11.14 1.90
C PHE A 116 -11.72 9.89 2.48
N ASP A 117 -12.50 8.88 2.89
CA ASP A 117 -12.01 7.62 3.47
C ASP A 117 -11.09 7.83 4.68
N PHE A 118 -11.37 8.83 5.53
CA PHE A 118 -10.66 8.97 6.80
C PHE A 118 -10.93 7.80 7.75
N ASN A 119 -12.15 7.27 7.67
CA ASN A 119 -12.57 6.11 8.41
C ASN A 119 -12.65 4.91 7.45
N LEU A 120 -11.71 4.00 7.60
CA LEU A 120 -11.73 2.75 6.89
C LEU A 120 -12.66 1.79 7.63
N TYR A 121 -13.65 1.24 6.94
CA TYR A 121 -14.57 0.26 7.51
C TYR A 121 -14.31 -1.12 6.90
N PHE A 122 -13.91 -2.06 7.72
CA PHE A 122 -13.74 -3.46 7.32
C PHE A 122 -14.87 -4.29 7.94
N PHE A 123 -15.75 -4.82 7.10
CA PHE A 123 -16.98 -5.53 7.51
C PHE A 123 -17.81 -4.77 8.57
N GLY A 124 -17.91 -3.46 8.43
CA GLY A 124 -18.69 -2.61 9.36
C GLY A 124 -17.92 -2.10 10.59
N ASN A 125 -16.70 -2.57 10.84
CA ASN A 125 -15.88 -2.12 11.94
C ASN A 125 -14.87 -1.06 11.47
N SER A 126 -14.72 0.03 12.23
CA SER A 126 -13.73 1.06 11.95
C SER A 126 -12.30 0.56 12.22
N VAL A 127 -11.42 0.73 11.24
CA VAL A 127 -10.01 0.32 11.35
C VAL A 127 -9.19 1.47 11.94
N SER A 128 -8.50 1.21 13.04
CA SER A 128 -7.62 2.22 13.66
C SER A 128 -6.35 2.44 12.82
N PRO A 129 -5.72 3.64 12.89
CA PRO A 129 -4.48 3.92 12.17
C PRO A 129 -3.34 2.97 12.53
N ALA A 130 -3.27 2.55 13.80
CA ALA A 130 -2.27 1.59 14.26
C ALA A 130 -2.40 0.24 13.55
N VAL A 131 -3.63 -0.23 13.33
CA VAL A 131 -3.90 -1.45 12.55
C VAL A 131 -3.48 -1.26 11.09
N CYS A 132 -3.71 -0.10 10.48
CA CYS A 132 -3.26 0.19 9.12
C CYS A 132 -1.74 0.07 8.99
N VAL A 133 -0.99 0.66 9.90
CA VAL A 133 0.48 0.54 9.94
C VAL A 133 0.93 -0.90 10.17
N ALA A 134 0.27 -1.63 11.08
CA ALA A 134 0.59 -3.02 11.37
C ALA A 134 0.35 -3.94 10.16
N VAL A 135 -0.77 -3.76 9.44
CA VAL A 135 -1.08 -4.54 8.23
C VAL A 135 -0.08 -4.24 7.12
N LEU A 136 0.23 -2.96 6.87
CA LEU A 136 1.20 -2.57 5.86
C LEU A 136 2.62 -3.08 6.22
N GLY A 137 3.06 -2.88 7.45
CA GLY A 137 4.36 -3.37 7.93
C GLY A 137 4.45 -4.91 7.92
N GLY A 138 3.40 -5.59 8.37
CA GLY A 138 3.30 -7.06 8.32
C GLY A 138 3.37 -7.60 6.90
N SER A 139 2.72 -6.92 5.94
CA SER A 139 2.78 -7.30 4.52
C SER A 139 4.18 -7.14 3.93
N VAL A 140 4.92 -6.09 4.30
CA VAL A 140 6.33 -5.90 3.92
C VAL A 140 7.20 -7.05 4.44
N ILE A 141 7.06 -7.41 5.70
CA ILE A 141 7.81 -8.53 6.30
C ILE A 141 7.47 -9.84 5.60
N LEU A 142 6.20 -10.10 5.32
CA LEU A 142 5.74 -11.30 4.62
C LEU A 142 6.33 -11.39 3.21
N LEU A 143 6.30 -10.29 2.43
CA LEU A 143 6.89 -10.25 1.10
C LEU A 143 8.41 -10.41 1.13
N ALA A 144 9.10 -9.80 2.11
CA ALA A 144 10.53 -9.96 2.28
C ALA A 144 10.91 -11.41 2.60
N ALA A 145 10.15 -12.08 3.47
CA ALA A 145 10.32 -13.49 3.78
C ALA A 145 10.05 -14.37 2.55
N ALA A 146 8.98 -14.10 1.81
CA ALA A 146 8.67 -14.81 0.57
C ALA A 146 9.79 -14.67 -0.47
N TYR A 147 10.29 -13.46 -0.67
CA TYR A 147 11.41 -13.19 -1.57
C TYR A 147 12.67 -13.96 -1.15
N TYR A 148 13.02 -13.91 0.14
CA TYR A 148 14.16 -14.66 0.67
C TYR A 148 14.04 -16.17 0.42
N LEU A 149 12.86 -16.75 0.64
CA LEU A 149 12.61 -18.16 0.36
C LEU A 149 12.76 -18.47 -1.13
N ILE A 150 12.19 -17.67 -2.02
CA ILE A 150 12.30 -17.87 -3.47
C ILE A 150 13.77 -17.87 -3.90
N VAL A 151 14.56 -16.90 -3.48
CA VAL A 151 15.99 -16.79 -3.80
C VAL A 151 16.76 -17.97 -3.23
N HIS A 152 16.52 -18.34 -1.98
CA HIS A 152 17.21 -19.44 -1.32
C HIS A 152 16.93 -20.80 -2.00
N PHE A 153 15.66 -21.07 -2.35
CA PHE A 153 15.31 -22.31 -3.06
C PHE A 153 15.84 -22.34 -4.50
N SER A 154 15.83 -21.21 -5.20
CA SER A 154 16.39 -21.09 -6.54
C SER A 154 17.89 -21.32 -6.55
N ALA A 155 18.63 -20.79 -5.57
CA ALA A 155 20.07 -21.00 -5.42
C ALA A 155 20.42 -22.49 -5.14
N ARG A 156 19.61 -23.17 -4.32
CA ARG A 156 19.79 -24.61 -4.05
C ARG A 156 19.55 -25.47 -5.29
N ARG A 157 18.55 -25.14 -6.11
CA ARG A 157 18.30 -25.86 -7.39
C ARG A 157 19.46 -25.71 -8.37
N LYS A 158 20.04 -24.51 -8.52
CA LYS A 158 21.20 -24.27 -9.38
C LYS A 158 22.44 -25.05 -8.93
N LYS A 159 22.66 -25.18 -7.61
CA LYS A 159 23.80 -26.02 -7.10
C LYS A 159 23.60 -27.49 -7.40
N ARG A 160 22.40 -28.05 -7.28
CA ARG A 160 22.12 -29.45 -7.61
C ARG A 160 22.24 -29.75 -9.11
N GLY A 161 21.82 -28.83 -9.98
CA GLY A 161 21.96 -29.01 -11.45
C GLY A 161 23.41 -29.05 -11.92
N LYS A 162 24.31 -28.26 -11.30
CA LYS A 162 25.76 -28.27 -11.64
C LYS A 162 26.49 -29.53 -11.19
N LEU A 163 25.99 -30.23 -10.19
CA LEU A 163 26.58 -31.49 -9.71
C LEU A 163 26.22 -32.70 -10.60
N ASN A 164 25.13 -32.58 -11.37
CA ASN A 164 24.63 -33.67 -12.23
C ASN A 164 25.03 -33.55 -13.73
N THR A 165 25.77 -32.53 -14.13
CA THR A 165 26.35 -32.48 -15.48
C THR A 165 27.62 -33.28 -15.52
N PRO A 166 27.70 -34.44 -16.25
CA PRO A 166 28.96 -35.19 -16.42
C PRO A 166 29.92 -34.29 -17.17
N ARG A 167 31.12 -34.16 -16.64
CA ARG A 167 32.26 -33.52 -17.30
C ARG A 167 32.55 -34.31 -18.57
N SER A 168 32.06 -33.87 -19.72
CA SER A 168 32.52 -34.39 -21.01
C SER A 168 33.98 -33.98 -21.19
N ARG A 169 34.84 -34.97 -21.22
CA ARG A 169 36.23 -34.84 -21.67
C ARG A 169 36.25 -34.69 -23.17
#